data_46c5c2dd6f7167c7d3c0a142ba8038b9
#
_entry.id   46c5c2dd6f7167c7d3c0a142ba8038b9
#
_cell.length_a   1.000
_cell.length_b   1.000
_cell.length_c   1.000
_cell.angle_alpha   90.00
_cell.angle_beta   90.00
_cell.angle_gamma   90.00
#
_symmetry.space_group_name_H-M   'P 1'
#
loop_
_entity.id
_entity.type
_entity.pdbx_description
1 polymer ?
#
loop_
_entity_poly.entity_id
_entity_poly.type
_entity_poly.pdbx_seq_one_letter_code
_entity_poly.pdbx_strand_id
1 'polypeptide(L)'
;MPDPVKLFGVLVTYQRPGSLSETLDRLRAQTRQLDRLLVIDNGSSQAAREAVELQGADGFDAIYVDAGDNLGPAGGFALGMQAILDQATDSDWIFLFDDDDPPFFDEAIEDAVRFGQEMVSQDPDTGGVGISGGRFDVRTGRIVRIGDDQIHGPVPVDHITGGGLPAYRVRSVREIGVFLPELFFGFEELEFGLRLTRSGFKLYADGEMWEERKRVKRDLGLLPPEEVSERRAAQSSLRVTDASWRRFYSLRNLIYILRRSGATGTALRVAVGRGLLKPLLNLPRSPRVAWENLSLNWRAVKDGWRGRMGRTLEPGTAAD
;
A
#
# COMPACT_ATOMS: atom_id res chain seq x y z
N MET A 1 -13.95 -30.49 -13.56
CA MET A 1 -13.36 -29.92 -12.34
C MET A 1 -13.26 -28.41 -12.58
N PRO A 2 -13.52 -27.56 -11.61
CA PRO A 2 -13.22 -26.15 -11.81
C PRO A 2 -11.74 -25.98 -12.14
N ASP A 3 -11.44 -25.02 -13.01
CA ASP A 3 -10.04 -24.70 -13.35
C ASP A 3 -9.28 -24.32 -12.07
N PRO A 4 -7.99 -24.66 -11.98
CA PRO A 4 -7.19 -24.28 -10.82
C PRO A 4 -7.12 -22.76 -10.71
N VAL A 5 -7.22 -22.26 -9.48
CA VAL A 5 -7.13 -20.84 -9.17
C VAL A 5 -5.78 -20.29 -9.63
N LYS A 6 -5.80 -19.25 -10.45
CA LYS A 6 -4.59 -18.55 -10.92
C LYS A 6 -4.20 -17.42 -9.98
N LEU A 7 -2.89 -17.22 -9.89
CA LEU A 7 -2.27 -16.21 -9.05
C LEU A 7 -1.55 -15.19 -9.93
N PHE A 8 -2.05 -13.97 -9.92
CA PHE A 8 -1.44 -12.88 -10.65
C PHE A 8 -0.69 -11.95 -9.68
N GLY A 9 0.44 -11.43 -10.11
CA GLY A 9 1.18 -10.42 -9.36
C GLY A 9 1.22 -9.08 -10.09
N VAL A 10 1.17 -7.99 -9.35
CA VAL A 10 1.52 -6.65 -9.80
C VAL A 10 2.63 -6.14 -8.90
N LEU A 11 3.79 -5.85 -9.47
CA LEU A 11 4.92 -5.24 -8.80
C LEU A 11 5.12 -3.84 -9.37
N VAL A 12 5.22 -2.84 -8.50
CA VAL A 12 5.49 -1.45 -8.91
C VAL A 12 6.90 -1.06 -8.53
N THR A 13 7.65 -0.49 -9.47
CA THR A 13 9.02 0.00 -9.24
C THR A 13 9.20 1.43 -9.76
N TYR A 14 10.15 2.15 -9.14
CA TYR A 14 10.58 3.47 -9.59
C TYR A 14 12.05 3.71 -9.26
N GLN A 15 12.91 3.67 -10.29
CA GLN A 15 14.35 4.01 -10.20
C GLN A 15 15.15 3.20 -9.14
N ARG A 16 14.78 1.92 -8.90
CA ARG A 16 15.42 1.04 -7.91
C ARG A 16 15.73 -0.35 -8.48
N PRO A 17 16.55 -0.46 -9.53
CA PRO A 17 16.79 -1.74 -10.20
C PRO A 17 17.42 -2.80 -9.27
N GLY A 18 18.22 -2.41 -8.28
CA GLY A 18 18.80 -3.35 -7.31
C GLY A 18 17.77 -3.99 -6.40
N SER A 19 16.89 -3.19 -5.78
CA SER A 19 15.79 -3.71 -4.95
C SER A 19 14.81 -4.54 -5.77
N LEU A 20 14.51 -4.10 -7.01
CA LEU A 20 13.68 -4.86 -7.93
C LEU A 20 14.26 -6.26 -8.19
N SER A 21 15.55 -6.36 -8.50
CA SER A 21 16.20 -7.66 -8.75
C SER A 21 16.10 -8.59 -7.54
N GLU A 22 16.34 -8.09 -6.34
CA GLU A 22 16.20 -8.86 -5.10
C GLU A 22 14.77 -9.35 -4.89
N THR A 23 13.79 -8.48 -5.11
CA THR A 23 12.37 -8.83 -4.99
C THR A 23 11.95 -9.88 -6.02
N LEU A 24 12.40 -9.75 -7.27
CA LEU A 24 12.14 -10.74 -8.31
C LEU A 24 12.74 -12.10 -7.97
N ASP A 25 13.98 -12.17 -7.45
CA ASP A 25 14.61 -13.41 -7.02
C ASP A 25 13.83 -14.07 -5.87
N ARG A 26 13.33 -13.31 -4.92
CA ARG A 26 12.49 -13.80 -3.82
C ARG A 26 11.13 -14.31 -4.31
N LEU A 27 10.52 -13.65 -5.29
CA LEU A 27 9.26 -14.10 -5.88
C LEU A 27 9.46 -15.38 -6.69
N ARG A 28 10.57 -15.51 -7.39
CA ARG A 28 10.94 -16.74 -8.10
C ARG A 28 11.22 -17.92 -7.17
N ALA A 29 11.76 -17.66 -5.98
CA ALA A 29 12.06 -18.70 -4.99
C ALA A 29 10.82 -19.22 -4.24
N GLN A 30 9.64 -18.62 -4.41
CA GLN A 30 8.42 -19.04 -3.72
C GLN A 30 8.02 -20.49 -4.08
N THR A 31 7.57 -21.25 -3.09
CA THR A 31 7.10 -22.65 -3.27
C THR A 31 5.88 -22.74 -4.18
N ARG A 32 4.97 -21.77 -4.09
CA ARG A 32 3.87 -21.55 -5.05
C ARG A 32 4.19 -20.34 -5.92
N GLN A 33 4.48 -20.60 -7.19
CA GLN A 33 4.75 -19.56 -8.19
C GLN A 33 3.50 -18.77 -8.55
N LEU A 34 3.68 -17.51 -8.92
CA LEU A 34 2.67 -16.72 -9.62
C LEU A 34 2.49 -17.29 -11.04
N ASP A 35 1.27 -17.35 -11.51
CA ASP A 35 0.99 -17.75 -12.90
C ASP A 35 1.38 -16.63 -13.88
N ARG A 36 1.43 -15.39 -13.43
CA ARG A 36 1.97 -14.22 -14.14
C ARG A 36 2.30 -13.09 -13.20
N LEU A 37 3.41 -12.38 -13.42
CA LEU A 37 3.80 -11.15 -12.75
C LEU A 37 3.88 -10.00 -13.75
N LEU A 38 3.14 -8.90 -13.51
CA LEU A 38 3.33 -7.65 -14.23
C LEU A 38 4.22 -6.72 -13.41
N VAL A 39 5.35 -6.32 -13.95
CA VAL A 39 6.27 -5.36 -13.33
C VAL A 39 6.04 -4.00 -13.98
N ILE A 40 5.39 -3.11 -13.26
CA ILE A 40 5.05 -1.76 -13.71
C ILE A 40 6.20 -0.83 -13.33
N ASP A 41 6.92 -0.34 -14.31
CA ASP A 41 8.02 0.60 -14.10
C ASP A 41 7.57 2.05 -14.33
N ASN A 42 7.46 2.79 -13.25
CA ASN A 42 7.15 4.22 -13.24
C ASN A 42 8.36 5.09 -13.63
N GLY A 43 9.52 4.49 -13.87
CA GLY A 43 10.77 5.20 -14.15
C GLY A 43 11.28 5.03 -15.57
N SER A 44 10.66 4.18 -16.39
CA SER A 44 11.08 3.83 -17.76
C SER A 44 12.56 3.43 -17.82
N SER A 45 13.00 2.60 -16.86
CA SER A 45 14.40 2.24 -16.63
C SER A 45 14.82 1.06 -17.48
N GLN A 46 15.87 1.23 -18.30
CA GLN A 46 16.46 0.11 -19.05
C GLN A 46 16.96 -1.00 -18.13
N ALA A 47 17.55 -0.66 -16.97
CA ALA A 47 18.03 -1.63 -15.99
C ALA A 47 16.87 -2.43 -15.34
N ALA A 48 15.71 -1.81 -15.12
CA ALA A 48 14.52 -2.52 -14.65
C ALA A 48 13.99 -3.49 -15.72
N ARG A 49 13.94 -3.06 -16.97
CA ARG A 49 13.56 -3.92 -18.09
C ARG A 49 14.47 -5.14 -18.19
N GLU A 50 15.78 -4.95 -18.18
CA GLU A 50 16.78 -6.04 -18.25
C GLU A 50 16.64 -7.02 -17.07
N ALA A 51 16.38 -6.51 -15.86
CA ALA A 51 16.16 -7.36 -14.69
C ALA A 51 14.93 -8.26 -14.85
N VAL A 52 13.84 -7.75 -15.42
CA VAL A 52 12.62 -8.54 -15.66
C VAL A 52 12.83 -9.55 -16.80
N GLU A 53 13.46 -9.15 -17.90
CA GLU A 53 13.76 -10.02 -19.04
C GLU A 53 14.66 -11.20 -18.65
N LEU A 54 15.61 -10.98 -17.74
CA LEU A 54 16.47 -12.05 -17.21
C LEU A 54 15.66 -13.10 -16.45
N GLN A 55 14.68 -12.71 -15.64
CA GLN A 55 13.79 -13.64 -14.92
C GLN A 55 12.92 -14.45 -15.89
N GLY A 56 12.40 -13.81 -16.94
CA GLY A 56 11.62 -14.48 -17.98
C GLY A 56 12.41 -15.57 -18.74
N ALA A 57 13.72 -15.37 -18.94
CA ALA A 57 14.59 -16.35 -19.57
C ALA A 57 14.70 -17.65 -18.76
N ASP A 58 14.54 -17.60 -17.44
CA ASP A 58 14.55 -18.74 -16.52
C ASP A 58 13.16 -19.39 -16.34
N GLY A 59 12.16 -18.99 -17.12
CA GLY A 59 10.81 -19.58 -17.13
C GLY A 59 9.83 -19.01 -16.11
N PHE A 60 10.18 -17.94 -15.40
CA PHE A 60 9.24 -17.19 -14.57
C PHE A 60 8.45 -16.21 -15.44
N ASP A 61 7.11 -16.31 -15.49
CA ASP A 61 6.26 -15.46 -16.35
C ASP A 61 6.16 -14.02 -15.78
N ALA A 62 7.28 -13.29 -15.88
CA ALA A 62 7.40 -11.89 -15.52
C ALA A 62 7.39 -11.01 -16.78
N ILE A 63 6.49 -10.03 -16.83
CA ILE A 63 6.31 -9.12 -17.97
C ILE A 63 6.61 -7.71 -17.53
N TYR A 64 7.56 -7.06 -18.21
CA TYR A 64 7.86 -5.64 -18.03
C TYR A 64 6.81 -4.77 -18.71
N VAL A 65 6.31 -3.79 -17.97
CA VAL A 65 5.35 -2.78 -18.44
C VAL A 65 5.91 -1.39 -18.15
N ASP A 66 6.23 -0.65 -19.19
CA ASP A 66 6.61 0.77 -19.09
C ASP A 66 5.35 1.60 -18.83
N ALA A 67 5.30 2.31 -17.71
CA ALA A 67 4.19 3.18 -17.37
C ALA A 67 4.17 4.50 -18.18
N GLY A 68 5.28 4.83 -18.87
CA GLY A 68 5.44 6.04 -19.67
C GLY A 68 5.61 7.34 -18.87
N ASP A 69 5.22 7.36 -17.60
CA ASP A 69 5.42 8.46 -16.64
C ASP A 69 5.42 7.91 -15.21
N ASN A 70 5.82 8.72 -14.25
CA ASN A 70 5.68 8.39 -12.84
C ASN A 70 4.22 8.56 -12.39
N LEU A 71 3.47 7.47 -12.41
CA LEU A 71 2.08 7.39 -11.98
C LEU A 71 1.93 7.30 -10.44
N GLY A 72 3.05 7.17 -9.71
CA GLY A 72 3.07 6.80 -8.31
C GLY A 72 2.62 5.36 -8.07
N PRO A 73 2.72 4.84 -6.82
CA PRO A 73 2.27 3.48 -6.51
C PRO A 73 0.77 3.29 -6.81
N ALA A 74 -0.08 4.25 -6.48
CA ALA A 74 -1.51 4.14 -6.74
C ALA A 74 -1.83 3.94 -8.23
N GLY A 75 -1.18 4.70 -9.11
CA GLY A 75 -1.37 4.59 -10.56
C GLY A 75 -0.72 3.34 -11.15
N GLY A 76 0.47 2.97 -10.67
CA GLY A 76 1.16 1.75 -11.09
C GLY A 76 0.35 0.49 -10.75
N PHE A 77 -0.13 0.37 -9.52
CA PHE A 77 -1.01 -0.73 -9.12
C PHE A 77 -2.31 -0.73 -9.92
N ALA A 78 -2.94 0.43 -10.12
CA ALA A 78 -4.16 0.51 -10.92
C ALA A 78 -3.97 0.00 -12.35
N LEU A 79 -2.85 0.38 -12.99
CA LEU A 79 -2.50 -0.05 -14.35
C LEU A 79 -2.33 -1.58 -14.42
N GLY A 80 -1.55 -2.16 -13.50
CA GLY A 80 -1.32 -3.60 -13.45
C GLY A 80 -2.60 -4.39 -13.13
N MET A 81 -3.37 -3.97 -12.12
CA MET A 81 -4.64 -4.60 -11.78
C MET A 81 -5.61 -4.60 -12.97
N GLN A 82 -5.74 -3.47 -13.67
CA GLN A 82 -6.62 -3.37 -14.82
C GLN A 82 -6.22 -4.34 -15.95
N ALA A 83 -4.93 -4.47 -16.24
CA ALA A 83 -4.42 -5.40 -17.26
C ALA A 83 -4.68 -6.87 -16.89
N ILE A 84 -4.71 -7.21 -15.59
CA ILE A 84 -5.03 -8.56 -15.13
C ILE A 84 -6.51 -8.87 -15.27
N LEU A 85 -7.41 -7.92 -15.03
CA LEU A 85 -8.85 -8.15 -15.06
C LEU A 85 -9.35 -8.69 -16.41
N ASP A 86 -8.66 -8.35 -17.51
CA ASP A 86 -9.05 -8.79 -18.86
C ASP A 86 -8.78 -10.30 -19.11
N GLN A 87 -7.93 -10.93 -18.30
CA GLN A 87 -7.50 -12.32 -18.48
C GLN A 87 -7.79 -13.22 -17.28
N ALA A 88 -8.22 -12.67 -16.16
CA ALA A 88 -8.48 -13.40 -14.93
C ALA A 88 -9.95 -13.79 -14.77
N THR A 89 -10.23 -14.79 -13.96
CA THR A 89 -11.59 -15.20 -13.54
C THR A 89 -11.90 -14.73 -12.14
N ASP A 90 -13.17 -14.72 -11.73
CA ASP A 90 -13.62 -14.25 -10.42
C ASP A 90 -13.03 -15.02 -9.22
N SER A 91 -12.57 -16.26 -9.44
CA SER A 91 -11.93 -17.09 -8.42
C SER A 91 -10.44 -16.82 -8.23
N ASP A 92 -9.81 -16.12 -9.16
CA ASP A 92 -8.38 -15.84 -9.16
C ASP A 92 -8.00 -14.75 -8.15
N TRP A 93 -6.70 -14.62 -7.87
CA TRP A 93 -6.16 -13.66 -6.93
C TRP A 93 -5.12 -12.75 -7.57
N ILE A 94 -5.12 -11.49 -7.14
CA ILE A 94 -4.12 -10.47 -7.51
C ILE A 94 -3.31 -10.12 -6.28
N PHE A 95 -2.02 -10.43 -6.30
CA PHE A 95 -1.04 -10.04 -5.31
C PHE A 95 -0.41 -8.70 -5.69
N LEU A 96 -0.18 -7.83 -4.70
CA LEU A 96 0.50 -6.56 -4.90
C LEU A 96 1.85 -6.57 -4.20
N PHE A 97 2.89 -6.08 -4.88
CA PHE A 97 4.26 -6.05 -4.37
C PHE A 97 4.89 -4.67 -4.59
N ASP A 98 5.58 -4.19 -3.56
CA ASP A 98 6.52 -3.09 -3.69
C ASP A 98 7.92 -3.64 -4.02
N ASP A 99 8.74 -2.86 -4.71
CA ASP A 99 10.08 -3.27 -5.14
C ASP A 99 11.11 -3.40 -3.98
N ASP A 100 10.75 -2.96 -2.78
CA ASP A 100 11.61 -2.93 -1.59
C ASP A 100 11.04 -3.69 -0.37
N ASP A 101 9.97 -4.45 -0.53
CA ASP A 101 9.40 -5.29 0.54
C ASP A 101 9.04 -6.70 0.02
N PRO A 102 10.06 -7.52 -0.35
CA PRO A 102 9.86 -8.87 -0.85
C PRO A 102 9.23 -9.80 0.19
N PRO A 103 8.61 -10.93 -0.22
CA PRO A 103 8.18 -11.97 0.71
C PRO A 103 9.33 -12.42 1.62
N PHE A 104 9.08 -12.55 2.93
CA PHE A 104 10.12 -12.87 3.93
C PHE A 104 10.49 -14.35 4.00
N PHE A 105 9.60 -15.24 3.55
CA PHE A 105 9.78 -16.68 3.56
C PHE A 105 9.27 -17.29 2.26
N ASP A 106 9.80 -18.46 1.91
CA ASP A 106 9.58 -19.06 0.59
C ASP A 106 8.17 -19.63 0.41
N GLU A 107 7.42 -19.87 1.48
CA GLU A 107 6.04 -20.36 1.50
C GLU A 107 5.00 -19.24 1.57
N ALA A 108 5.41 -17.96 1.56
CA ALA A 108 4.51 -16.83 1.84
C ALA A 108 3.31 -16.74 0.88
N ILE A 109 3.50 -16.97 -0.41
CA ILE A 109 2.41 -16.96 -1.41
C ILE A 109 1.50 -18.17 -1.22
N GLU A 110 2.05 -19.37 -0.99
CA GLU A 110 1.30 -20.60 -0.76
C GLU A 110 0.41 -20.48 0.47
N ASP A 111 0.96 -19.99 1.58
CA ASP A 111 0.24 -19.78 2.83
C ASP A 111 -0.87 -18.73 2.67
N ALA A 112 -0.59 -17.61 2.00
CA ALA A 112 -1.58 -16.57 1.75
C ALA A 112 -2.75 -17.07 0.88
N VAL A 113 -2.48 -17.90 -0.13
CA VAL A 113 -3.52 -18.51 -0.97
C VAL A 113 -4.35 -19.52 -0.18
N ARG A 114 -3.70 -20.41 0.58
CA ARG A 114 -4.39 -21.38 1.44
C ARG A 114 -5.32 -20.65 2.43
N PHE A 115 -4.82 -19.66 3.13
CA PHE A 115 -5.61 -18.82 4.02
C PHE A 115 -6.76 -18.12 3.30
N GLY A 116 -6.50 -17.54 2.12
CA GLY A 116 -7.53 -16.88 1.31
C GLY A 116 -8.65 -17.82 0.88
N GLN A 117 -8.31 -19.03 0.44
CA GLN A 117 -9.29 -20.06 0.07
C GLN A 117 -10.10 -20.54 1.27
N GLU A 118 -9.46 -20.70 2.43
CA GLU A 118 -10.15 -21.02 3.68
C GLU A 118 -11.14 -19.93 4.06
N MET A 119 -10.73 -18.66 4.03
CA MET A 119 -11.62 -17.54 4.32
C MET A 119 -12.78 -17.45 3.36
N VAL A 120 -12.56 -17.65 2.06
CA VAL A 120 -13.67 -17.70 1.06
C VAL A 120 -14.63 -18.84 1.33
N SER A 121 -14.15 -20.00 1.82
CA SER A 121 -15.00 -21.14 2.14
C SER A 121 -15.90 -20.87 3.37
N GLN A 122 -15.40 -20.12 4.35
CA GLN A 122 -16.12 -19.72 5.56
C GLN A 122 -17.03 -18.51 5.31
N ASP A 123 -16.57 -17.58 4.48
CA ASP A 123 -17.26 -16.34 4.14
C ASP A 123 -17.07 -15.99 2.67
N PRO A 124 -18.06 -16.26 1.81
CA PRO A 124 -17.99 -15.99 0.37
C PRO A 124 -17.74 -14.50 0.00
N ASP A 125 -18.03 -13.58 0.94
CA ASP A 125 -17.80 -12.15 0.76
C ASP A 125 -16.37 -11.72 1.13
N THR A 126 -15.45 -12.68 1.37
CA THR A 126 -14.03 -12.40 1.48
C THR A 126 -13.53 -11.79 0.18
N GLY A 127 -13.10 -10.53 0.24
CA GLY A 127 -12.62 -9.76 -0.90
C GLY A 127 -11.10 -9.66 -0.99
N GLY A 128 -10.39 -9.93 0.11
CA GLY A 128 -8.93 -9.93 0.12
C GLY A 128 -8.36 -10.42 1.44
N VAL A 129 -7.11 -10.88 1.37
CA VAL A 129 -6.32 -11.36 2.51
C VAL A 129 -4.91 -10.79 2.47
N GLY A 130 -4.20 -10.86 3.58
CA GLY A 130 -2.79 -10.49 3.65
C GLY A 130 -2.16 -10.90 4.97
N ILE A 131 -0.86 -10.63 5.13
CA ILE A 131 -0.12 -10.93 6.35
C ILE A 131 -0.44 -9.91 7.45
N SER A 132 -0.62 -8.64 7.10
CA SER A 132 -0.86 -7.57 8.08
C SER A 132 -1.81 -6.51 7.55
N GLY A 133 -2.53 -5.88 8.45
CA GLY A 133 -3.50 -4.86 8.10
C GLY A 133 -3.76 -3.88 9.25
N GLY A 134 -4.75 -3.04 9.09
CA GLY A 134 -5.15 -2.09 10.10
C GLY A 134 -6.64 -1.83 10.10
N ARG A 135 -7.13 -1.26 11.21
CA ARG A 135 -8.48 -0.72 11.31
C ARG A 135 -8.44 0.80 11.12
N PHE A 136 -9.50 1.35 10.62
CA PHE A 136 -9.60 2.79 10.41
C PHE A 136 -10.80 3.38 11.15
N ASP A 137 -10.52 4.22 12.12
CA ASP A 137 -11.58 4.96 12.79
C ASP A 137 -11.93 6.22 11.99
N VAL A 138 -13.00 6.12 11.22
CA VAL A 138 -13.54 7.23 10.40
C VAL A 138 -13.89 8.45 11.28
N ARG A 139 -14.26 8.23 12.56
CA ARG A 139 -14.66 9.31 13.47
C ARG A 139 -13.48 10.17 13.89
N THR A 140 -12.29 9.60 13.98
CA THR A 140 -11.06 10.33 14.34
C THR A 140 -10.12 10.57 13.16
N GLY A 141 -10.34 9.89 12.03
CA GLY A 141 -9.46 9.92 10.86
C GLY A 141 -8.09 9.31 11.15
N ARG A 142 -8.04 8.23 11.95
CA ARG A 142 -6.80 7.56 12.35
C ARG A 142 -6.84 6.09 12.00
N ILE A 143 -5.70 5.58 11.58
CA ILE A 143 -5.45 4.13 11.59
C ILE A 143 -5.30 3.72 13.04
N VAL A 144 -6.04 2.70 13.44
CA VAL A 144 -6.00 2.10 14.77
C VAL A 144 -5.13 0.86 14.67
N ARG A 145 -4.07 0.82 15.45
CA ARG A 145 -3.20 -0.35 15.54
C ARG A 145 -3.96 -1.50 16.20
N ILE A 146 -3.83 -2.68 15.64
CA ILE A 146 -4.32 -3.92 16.25
C ILE A 146 -3.29 -4.36 17.29
N GLY A 147 -3.72 -4.60 18.50
CA GLY A 147 -2.86 -5.04 19.60
C GLY A 147 -2.33 -6.46 19.38
N ASP A 148 -1.16 -6.76 19.95
CA ASP A 148 -0.54 -8.08 19.79
C ASP A 148 -1.43 -9.22 20.36
N ASP A 149 -2.22 -8.90 21.38
CA ASP A 149 -3.23 -9.78 21.95
C ASP A 149 -4.43 -10.09 21.03
N GLN A 150 -4.57 -9.37 19.94
CA GLN A 150 -5.64 -9.53 18.95
C GLN A 150 -5.15 -10.17 17.64
N ILE A 151 -3.86 -10.47 17.52
CA ILE A 151 -3.24 -11.03 16.30
C ILE A 151 -3.20 -12.55 16.43
N HIS A 152 -4.36 -13.20 16.29
CA HIS A 152 -4.51 -14.65 16.34
C HIS A 152 -5.54 -15.09 15.34
N GLY A 153 -5.27 -16.17 14.58
CA GLY A 153 -6.17 -16.67 13.54
C GLY A 153 -6.56 -15.60 12.51
N PRO A 154 -7.76 -15.66 11.96
CA PRO A 154 -8.25 -14.64 11.03
C PRO A 154 -8.54 -13.31 11.73
N VAL A 155 -7.76 -12.29 11.41
CA VAL A 155 -7.88 -10.94 11.97
C VAL A 155 -8.64 -10.03 11.02
N PRO A 156 -9.89 -9.60 11.33
CA PRO A 156 -10.64 -8.66 10.50
C PRO A 156 -9.94 -7.29 10.45
N VAL A 157 -9.76 -6.76 9.23
CA VAL A 157 -9.09 -5.47 8.97
C VAL A 157 -9.90 -4.61 8.02
N ASP A 158 -9.70 -3.29 8.04
CA ASP A 158 -10.32 -2.36 7.08
C ASP A 158 -9.43 -2.14 5.85
N HIS A 159 -8.15 -2.43 5.95
CA HIS A 159 -7.19 -2.42 4.85
C HIS A 159 -6.03 -3.37 5.14
N ILE A 160 -5.45 -3.91 4.09
CA ILE A 160 -4.19 -4.66 4.14
C ILE A 160 -3.07 -3.67 3.86
N THR A 161 -1.97 -3.73 4.60
CA THR A 161 -0.83 -2.84 4.39
C THR A 161 -0.02 -3.26 3.16
N GLY A 162 0.60 -2.33 2.43
CA GLY A 162 1.42 -2.64 1.25
C GLY A 162 2.45 -3.73 1.51
N GLY A 163 3.26 -3.57 2.55
CA GLY A 163 4.21 -4.62 2.95
C GLY A 163 3.59 -5.82 3.68
N GLY A 164 2.28 -5.98 3.68
CA GLY A 164 1.53 -7.09 4.27
C GLY A 164 1.13 -8.17 3.26
N LEU A 165 1.81 -8.27 2.13
CA LEU A 165 1.50 -9.22 1.07
C LEU A 165 0.00 -9.17 0.69
N PRO A 166 -0.53 -8.02 0.22
CA PRO A 166 -1.93 -7.89 -0.11
C PRO A 166 -2.29 -8.79 -1.28
N ALA A 167 -3.31 -9.61 -1.08
CA ALA A 167 -3.92 -10.45 -2.10
C ALA A 167 -5.41 -10.16 -2.17
N TYR A 168 -5.89 -9.74 -3.34
CA TYR A 168 -7.29 -9.39 -3.56
C TYR A 168 -7.92 -10.38 -4.54
N ARG A 169 -9.14 -10.83 -4.22
CA ARG A 169 -9.89 -11.70 -5.11
C ARG A 169 -10.35 -10.91 -6.34
N VAL A 170 -10.16 -11.47 -7.53
CA VAL A 170 -10.53 -10.79 -8.79
C VAL A 170 -12.00 -10.37 -8.80
N ARG A 171 -12.91 -11.20 -8.28
CA ARG A 171 -14.34 -10.84 -8.11
C ARG A 171 -14.50 -9.50 -7.42
N SER A 172 -13.83 -9.31 -6.30
CA SER A 172 -13.95 -8.07 -5.52
C SER A 172 -13.39 -6.86 -6.25
N VAL A 173 -12.25 -7.03 -6.92
CA VAL A 173 -11.64 -5.96 -7.73
C VAL A 173 -12.53 -5.59 -8.92
N ARG A 174 -13.12 -6.58 -9.59
CA ARG A 174 -14.00 -6.37 -10.74
C ARG A 174 -15.28 -5.60 -10.35
N GLU A 175 -15.81 -5.87 -9.16
CA GLU A 175 -17.03 -5.23 -8.68
C GLU A 175 -16.81 -3.77 -8.26
N ILE A 176 -15.68 -3.48 -7.59
CA ILE A 176 -15.45 -2.13 -7.04
C ILE A 176 -14.50 -1.27 -7.88
N GLY A 177 -13.86 -1.84 -8.90
CA GLY A 177 -12.78 -1.21 -9.66
C GLY A 177 -11.42 -1.31 -8.98
N VAL A 178 -10.37 -0.92 -9.69
CA VAL A 178 -8.98 -0.93 -9.24
C VAL A 178 -8.66 0.18 -8.25
N PHE A 179 -7.43 0.30 -7.79
CA PHE A 179 -6.95 1.45 -7.00
C PHE A 179 -7.27 2.78 -7.70
N LEU A 180 -7.47 3.85 -6.94
CA LEU A 180 -7.69 5.19 -7.48
C LEU A 180 -6.35 5.80 -7.91
N PRO A 181 -6.03 5.87 -9.22
CA PRO A 181 -4.73 6.36 -9.69
C PRO A 181 -4.50 7.82 -9.32
N GLU A 182 -5.56 8.60 -9.16
CA GLU A 182 -5.49 10.01 -8.77
C GLU A 182 -4.96 10.25 -7.35
N LEU A 183 -4.87 9.21 -6.51
CA LEU A 183 -4.22 9.34 -5.19
C LEU A 183 -2.71 9.55 -5.34
N PHE A 184 -2.10 9.06 -6.39
CA PHE A 184 -0.67 9.10 -6.68
C PHE A 184 0.18 8.39 -5.62
N PHE A 185 0.16 8.85 -4.35
CA PHE A 185 0.99 8.31 -3.28
C PHE A 185 0.31 8.42 -1.90
N GLY A 186 0.25 7.30 -1.18
CA GLY A 186 -0.19 7.20 0.21
C GLY A 186 -1.70 7.11 0.39
N PHE A 187 -2.10 6.15 1.24
CA PHE A 187 -3.48 5.78 1.55
C PHE A 187 -4.24 5.07 0.41
N GLU A 188 -3.57 4.61 -0.62
CA GLU A 188 -4.18 3.83 -1.70
C GLU A 188 -4.81 2.55 -1.18
N GLU A 189 -4.12 1.80 -0.34
CA GLU A 189 -4.63 0.56 0.27
C GLU A 189 -5.78 0.84 1.23
N LEU A 190 -5.70 1.95 1.99
CA LEU A 190 -6.78 2.35 2.88
C LEU A 190 -8.03 2.72 2.10
N GLU A 191 -7.89 3.52 1.04
CA GLU A 191 -9.02 3.90 0.19
C GLU A 191 -9.69 2.68 -0.41
N PHE A 192 -8.89 1.77 -0.96
CA PHE A 192 -9.35 0.56 -1.60
C PHE A 192 -10.05 -0.37 -0.59
N GLY A 193 -9.43 -0.60 0.56
CA GLY A 193 -10.01 -1.39 1.64
C GLY A 193 -11.35 -0.83 2.12
N LEU A 194 -11.46 0.50 2.28
CA LEU A 194 -12.71 1.15 2.66
C LEU A 194 -13.79 1.06 1.57
N ARG A 195 -13.42 1.04 0.28
CA ARG A 195 -14.38 0.77 -0.81
C ARG A 195 -14.86 -0.67 -0.76
N LEU A 196 -13.96 -1.63 -0.59
CA LEU A 196 -14.30 -3.05 -0.45
C LEU A 196 -15.28 -3.26 0.70
N THR A 197 -14.96 -2.79 1.89
CA THR A 197 -15.80 -3.01 3.08
C THR A 197 -17.18 -2.35 2.96
N ARG A 198 -17.27 -1.19 2.30
CA ARG A 198 -18.57 -0.54 2.03
C ARG A 198 -19.42 -1.27 1.00
N SER A 199 -18.79 -1.97 0.07
CA SER A 199 -19.49 -2.82 -0.90
C SER A 199 -19.87 -4.20 -0.33
N GLY A 200 -19.61 -4.44 0.97
CA GLY A 200 -19.98 -5.67 1.66
C GLY A 200 -18.87 -6.73 1.70
N PHE A 201 -17.73 -6.49 1.05
CA PHE A 201 -16.59 -7.40 1.14
C PHE A 201 -15.88 -7.29 2.47
N LYS A 202 -15.23 -8.37 2.89
CA LYS A 202 -14.43 -8.45 4.11
C LYS A 202 -12.97 -8.67 3.78
N LEU A 203 -12.11 -8.11 4.62
CA LEU A 203 -10.66 -8.25 4.52
C LEU A 203 -10.13 -8.89 5.80
N TYR A 204 -9.21 -9.84 5.64
CA TYR A 204 -8.61 -10.55 6.75
C TYR A 204 -7.08 -10.52 6.66
N ALA A 205 -6.42 -10.36 7.79
CA ALA A 205 -5.00 -10.66 7.93
C ALA A 205 -4.84 -12.03 8.62
N ASP A 206 -3.85 -12.80 8.18
CA ASP A 206 -3.47 -14.05 8.82
C ASP A 206 -2.61 -13.74 10.06
N GLY A 207 -3.14 -14.03 11.24
CA GLY A 207 -2.49 -13.73 12.51
C GLY A 207 -1.20 -14.52 12.72
N GLU A 208 -1.15 -15.78 12.30
CA GLU A 208 0.05 -16.63 12.40
C GLU A 208 1.18 -16.12 11.52
N MET A 209 0.90 -15.82 10.24
CA MET A 209 1.87 -15.20 9.33
C MET A 209 2.31 -13.81 9.81
N TRP A 210 1.41 -13.06 10.45
CA TRP A 210 1.74 -11.74 11.01
C TRP A 210 2.74 -11.84 12.17
N GLU A 211 2.51 -12.76 13.10
CA GLU A 211 3.44 -13.01 14.19
C GLU A 211 4.79 -13.52 13.69
N GLU A 212 4.79 -14.44 12.73
CA GLU A 212 6.01 -14.94 12.09
C GLU A 212 6.80 -13.81 11.44
N ARG A 213 6.14 -12.95 10.64
CA ARG A 213 6.79 -11.79 10.03
C ARG A 213 7.37 -10.83 11.08
N LYS A 214 6.68 -10.60 12.18
CA LYS A 214 7.22 -9.79 13.28
C LYS A 214 8.47 -10.43 13.90
N ARG A 215 8.45 -11.75 14.07
CA ARG A 215 9.59 -12.50 14.59
C ARG A 215 10.80 -12.35 13.67
N VAL A 216 10.64 -12.62 12.39
CA VAL A 216 11.71 -12.48 11.39
C VAL A 216 12.26 -11.04 11.35
N LYS A 217 11.39 -10.04 11.30
CA LYS A 217 11.83 -8.62 11.33
C LYS A 217 12.57 -8.26 12.61
N ARG A 218 12.21 -8.83 13.75
CA ARG A 218 12.90 -8.65 15.03
C ARG A 218 14.28 -9.28 15.02
N ASP A 219 14.37 -10.53 14.54
CA ASP A 219 15.62 -11.30 14.47
C ASP A 219 16.63 -10.64 13.52
N LEU A 220 16.15 -10.04 12.45
CA LEU A 220 16.95 -9.24 11.51
C LEU A 220 17.27 -7.82 12.00
N GLY A 221 16.78 -7.42 13.18
CA GLY A 221 16.98 -6.06 13.72
C GLY A 221 16.26 -4.96 12.92
N LEU A 222 15.29 -5.32 12.11
CA LEU A 222 14.53 -4.39 11.26
C LEU A 222 13.38 -3.72 12.01
N LEU A 223 12.96 -4.26 13.17
CA LEU A 223 11.98 -3.61 14.04
C LEU A 223 12.71 -2.73 15.05
N PRO A 224 12.40 -1.42 15.08
CA PRO A 224 12.93 -0.58 16.15
C PRO A 224 12.35 -1.03 17.49
N PRO A 225 13.11 -0.91 18.61
CA PRO A 225 12.55 -1.08 19.95
C PRO A 225 11.28 -0.23 20.11
N GLU A 226 10.25 -0.74 20.80
CA GLU A 226 8.94 -0.07 20.92
C GLU A 226 9.05 1.37 21.39
N GLU A 227 9.90 1.65 22.39
CA GLU A 227 10.16 3.00 22.89
C GLU A 227 10.73 3.96 21.84
N VAL A 228 11.48 3.45 20.84
CA VAL A 228 12.06 4.25 19.76
C VAL A 228 11.02 4.54 18.70
N SER A 229 10.08 3.63 18.44
CA SER A 229 9.03 3.82 17.45
C SER A 229 8.06 4.93 17.85
N GLU A 230 7.65 5.00 19.10
CA GLU A 230 6.79 6.08 19.61
C GLU A 230 7.48 7.43 19.63
N ARG A 231 8.74 7.49 20.06
CA ARG A 231 9.54 8.73 20.05
C ARG A 231 9.81 9.22 18.61
N ARG A 232 10.13 8.32 17.67
CA ARG A 232 10.33 8.66 16.25
C ARG A 232 9.04 9.16 15.60
N ALA A 233 7.90 8.52 15.84
CA ALA A 233 6.60 8.96 15.34
C ALA A 233 6.24 10.36 15.87
N ALA A 234 6.55 10.67 17.12
CA ALA A 234 6.35 11.99 17.70
C ALA A 234 7.33 13.05 17.15
N GLN A 235 8.60 12.69 16.93
CA GLN A 235 9.64 13.61 16.43
C GLN A 235 9.59 13.84 14.92
N SER A 236 9.27 12.81 14.10
CA SER A 236 9.20 12.92 12.64
C SER A 236 8.15 13.94 12.19
N SER A 237 7.14 14.17 13.03
CA SER A 237 6.08 15.15 12.77
C SER A 237 6.52 16.61 12.92
N LEU A 238 7.72 16.87 13.45
CA LEU A 238 8.22 18.19 13.80
C LEU A 238 9.37 18.68 12.90
N ARG A 239 9.94 17.84 12.07
CA ARG A 239 11.03 18.22 11.16
C ARG A 239 10.53 18.39 9.73
N VAL A 240 11.02 19.42 9.03
CA VAL A 240 10.99 19.45 7.57
C VAL A 240 12.12 18.51 7.12
N THR A 241 11.76 17.45 6.44
CA THR A 241 12.71 16.51 5.84
C THR A 241 12.39 16.43 4.35
N ASP A 242 13.27 15.85 3.56
CA ASP A 242 13.07 15.61 2.13
C ASP A 242 11.79 14.81 1.83
N ALA A 243 11.18 14.20 2.83
CA ALA A 243 9.87 13.53 2.78
C ALA A 243 8.65 14.46 2.93
N SER A 244 8.80 15.78 2.82
CA SER A 244 7.67 16.74 2.95
C SER A 244 6.57 16.50 1.91
N TRP A 245 6.92 16.05 0.70
CA TRP A 245 5.99 15.69 -0.33
C TRP A 245 5.11 14.47 0.06
N ARG A 246 5.66 13.47 0.76
CA ARG A 246 4.90 12.31 1.28
C ARG A 246 3.82 12.76 2.26
N ARG A 247 4.15 13.71 3.13
CA ARG A 247 3.19 14.29 4.09
C ARG A 247 2.11 15.11 3.39
N PHE A 248 2.47 15.84 2.33
CA PHE A 248 1.51 16.56 1.50
C PHE A 248 0.45 15.60 0.94
N TYR A 249 0.89 14.53 0.25
CA TYR A 249 -0.01 13.54 -0.32
C TYR A 249 -0.84 12.84 0.75
N SER A 250 -0.23 12.40 1.85
CA SER A 250 -0.95 11.75 2.95
C SER A 250 -2.05 12.64 3.54
N LEU A 251 -1.77 13.92 3.76
CA LEU A 251 -2.78 14.85 4.30
C LEU A 251 -3.89 15.12 3.28
N ARG A 252 -3.54 15.38 2.01
CA ARG A 252 -4.47 15.61 0.91
C ARG A 252 -5.40 14.42 0.72
N ASN A 253 -4.82 13.22 0.61
CA ASN A 253 -5.57 12.00 0.34
C ASN A 253 -6.48 11.63 1.52
N LEU A 254 -6.02 11.76 2.76
CA LEU A 254 -6.85 11.51 3.94
C LEU A 254 -8.08 12.42 3.96
N ILE A 255 -7.93 13.71 3.67
CA ILE A 255 -9.05 14.65 3.59
C ILE A 255 -10.02 14.25 2.48
N TYR A 256 -9.49 13.89 1.31
CA TYR A 256 -10.28 13.43 0.17
C TYR A 256 -11.09 12.16 0.50
N ILE A 257 -10.44 11.15 1.07
CA ILE A 257 -11.04 9.87 1.47
C ILE A 257 -12.15 10.11 2.52
N LEU A 258 -11.89 10.89 3.56
CA LEU A 258 -12.88 11.20 4.60
C LEU A 258 -14.11 11.91 4.03
N ARG A 259 -13.92 12.83 3.10
CA ARG A 259 -15.04 13.53 2.44
C ARG A 259 -15.87 12.57 1.58
N ARG A 260 -15.23 11.76 0.75
CA ARG A 260 -15.93 10.73 -0.04
C ARG A 260 -16.64 9.70 0.82
N SER A 261 -16.15 9.51 2.03
CA SER A 261 -16.75 8.63 3.03
C SER A 261 -17.95 9.24 3.77
N GLY A 262 -18.35 10.48 3.45
CA GLY A 262 -19.39 11.19 4.18
C GLY A 262 -18.93 11.76 5.53
N ALA A 263 -17.67 11.54 5.94
CA ALA A 263 -17.10 11.99 7.22
C ALA A 263 -16.56 13.43 7.15
N THR A 264 -17.33 14.36 6.58
CA THR A 264 -16.92 15.75 6.33
C THR A 264 -16.50 16.47 7.61
N GLY A 265 -17.18 16.23 8.74
CA GLY A 265 -16.79 16.81 10.05
C GLY A 265 -15.41 16.32 10.52
N THR A 266 -15.07 15.06 10.28
CA THR A 266 -13.75 14.51 10.58
C THR A 266 -12.70 15.07 9.62
N ALA A 267 -13.03 15.20 8.32
CA ALA A 267 -12.14 15.83 7.34
C ALA A 267 -11.79 17.27 7.77
N LEU A 268 -12.77 18.05 8.25
CA LEU A 268 -12.53 19.39 8.75
C LEU A 268 -11.64 19.41 10.01
N ARG A 269 -11.86 18.50 10.97
CA ARG A 269 -11.00 18.38 12.16
C ARG A 269 -9.58 18.02 11.81
N VAL A 270 -9.37 17.11 10.85
CA VAL A 270 -8.04 16.74 10.32
C VAL A 270 -7.40 17.92 9.62
N ALA A 271 -8.13 18.64 8.77
CA ALA A 271 -7.63 19.81 8.07
C ALA A 271 -7.17 20.91 9.05
N VAL A 272 -7.98 21.23 10.05
CA VAL A 272 -7.63 22.25 11.07
C VAL A 272 -6.51 21.73 11.98
N GLY A 273 -6.69 20.56 12.59
CA GLY A 273 -5.76 20.05 13.61
C GLY A 273 -4.40 19.69 13.03
N ARG A 274 -4.36 18.76 12.04
CA ARG A 274 -3.10 18.29 11.44
C ARG A 274 -2.55 19.27 10.39
N GLY A 275 -3.46 19.91 9.63
CA GLY A 275 -3.08 20.80 8.54
C GLY A 275 -2.61 22.17 9.01
N LEU A 276 -3.32 22.83 9.92
CA LEU A 276 -3.08 24.20 10.29
C LEU A 276 -2.47 24.36 11.69
N LEU A 277 -3.05 23.73 12.72
CA LEU A 277 -2.60 23.95 14.10
C LEU A 277 -1.28 23.26 14.42
N LYS A 278 -1.07 22.02 13.95
CA LYS A 278 0.16 21.27 14.25
C LYS A 278 1.45 21.97 13.75
N PRO A 279 1.52 22.56 12.54
CA PRO A 279 2.68 23.34 12.11
C PRO A 279 3.00 24.52 13.01
N LEU A 280 1.98 25.18 13.60
CA LEU A 280 2.17 26.33 14.49
C LEU A 280 2.88 25.97 15.79
N LEU A 281 2.84 24.72 16.23
CA LEU A 281 3.59 24.26 17.40
C LEU A 281 5.13 24.36 17.21
N ASN A 282 5.59 24.50 15.96
CA ASN A 282 7.00 24.72 15.65
C ASN A 282 7.44 26.19 15.64
N LEU A 283 6.50 27.13 15.70
CA LEU A 283 6.78 28.57 15.67
C LEU A 283 7.86 28.99 16.69
N PRO A 284 7.83 28.53 17.97
CA PRO A 284 8.83 28.95 18.96
C PRO A 284 10.24 28.44 18.66
N ARG A 285 10.35 27.31 17.89
CA ARG A 285 11.64 26.67 17.58
C ARG A 285 12.23 27.16 16.27
N SER A 286 11.41 27.33 15.25
CA SER A 286 11.83 27.80 13.92
C SER A 286 10.62 28.37 13.16
N PRO A 287 10.46 29.69 13.14
CA PRO A 287 9.36 30.34 12.41
C PRO A 287 9.36 30.01 10.90
N ARG A 288 10.55 29.92 10.29
CA ARG A 288 10.68 29.56 8.86
C ARG A 288 10.12 28.17 8.57
N VAL A 289 10.53 27.16 9.35
CA VAL A 289 10.05 25.77 9.22
C VAL A 289 8.56 25.68 9.49
N ALA A 290 8.03 26.43 10.47
CA ALA A 290 6.61 26.47 10.74
C ALA A 290 5.83 27.03 9.55
N TRP A 291 6.33 28.09 8.92
CA TRP A 291 5.70 28.72 7.76
C TRP A 291 5.74 27.82 6.50
N GLU A 292 6.87 27.20 6.21
CA GLU A 292 7.01 26.26 5.11
C GLU A 292 6.03 25.07 5.26
N ASN A 293 5.94 24.51 6.47
CA ASN A 293 4.99 23.45 6.79
C ASN A 293 3.53 23.89 6.67
N LEU A 294 3.21 25.09 7.15
CA LEU A 294 1.86 25.64 7.09
C LEU A 294 1.43 25.87 5.64
N SER A 295 2.31 26.43 4.80
CA SER A 295 2.06 26.65 3.38
C SER A 295 1.81 25.34 2.64
N LEU A 296 2.67 24.35 2.85
CA LEU A 296 2.53 23.02 2.23
C LEU A 296 1.24 22.32 2.66
N ASN A 297 0.97 22.33 3.96
CA ASN A 297 -0.24 21.71 4.49
C ASN A 297 -1.51 22.43 4.04
N TRP A 298 -1.48 23.78 3.95
CA TRP A 298 -2.60 24.55 3.41
C TRP A 298 -2.92 24.16 1.96
N ARG A 299 -1.87 23.98 1.14
CA ARG A 299 -2.03 23.49 -0.23
C ARG A 299 -2.65 22.08 -0.23
N ALA A 300 -2.16 21.15 0.61
CA ALA A 300 -2.72 19.81 0.74
C ALA A 300 -4.19 19.81 1.17
N VAL A 301 -4.55 20.64 2.16
CA VAL A 301 -5.93 20.83 2.63
C VAL A 301 -6.82 21.34 1.49
N LYS A 302 -6.37 22.40 0.79
CA LYS A 302 -7.11 22.99 -0.32
C LYS A 302 -7.34 22.01 -1.46
N ASP A 303 -6.29 21.26 -1.85
CA ASP A 303 -6.35 20.31 -2.94
C ASP A 303 -7.23 19.10 -2.57
N GLY A 304 -7.08 18.52 -1.38
CA GLY A 304 -7.93 17.44 -0.89
C GLY A 304 -9.39 17.86 -0.73
N TRP A 305 -9.64 19.11 -0.31
CA TRP A 305 -10.99 19.64 -0.21
C TRP A 305 -11.66 19.87 -1.55
N ARG A 306 -10.91 20.31 -2.55
CA ARG A 306 -11.40 20.59 -3.92
C ARG A 306 -11.37 19.37 -4.84
N GLY A 307 -10.82 18.25 -4.40
CA GLY A 307 -10.61 17.07 -5.24
C GLY A 307 -9.55 17.30 -6.32
N ARG A 308 -8.58 18.19 -6.09
CA ARG A 308 -7.40 18.32 -6.96
C ARG A 308 -6.40 17.22 -6.65
N MET A 309 -6.52 16.14 -7.38
CA MET A 309 -5.78 14.92 -7.17
C MET A 309 -4.65 14.75 -8.21
N GLY A 310 -4.05 13.57 -8.25
CA GLY A 310 -2.93 13.27 -9.16
C GLY A 310 -1.59 13.81 -8.65
N ARG A 311 -0.57 13.81 -9.51
CA ARG A 311 0.78 14.32 -9.22
C ARG A 311 0.80 15.85 -9.25
N THR A 312 0.43 16.48 -8.14
CA THR A 312 0.34 17.94 -8.00
C THR A 312 1.55 18.57 -7.31
N LEU A 313 2.42 17.75 -6.73
CA LEU A 313 3.69 18.14 -6.11
C LEU A 313 4.76 17.16 -6.56
N GLU A 314 5.89 17.67 -7.08
CA GLU A 314 7.00 16.81 -7.44
C GLU A 314 7.58 16.13 -6.19
N PRO A 315 7.80 14.79 -6.22
CA PRO A 315 8.60 14.13 -5.22
C PRO A 315 9.97 14.79 -5.24
N GLY A 316 10.42 15.36 -4.13
CA GLY A 316 11.69 16.04 -4.09
C GLY A 316 12.79 15.10 -4.57
N THR A 317 13.53 15.50 -5.59
CA THR A 317 14.89 15.04 -5.76
C THR A 317 15.59 15.47 -4.49
N ALA A 318 16.22 14.53 -3.78
CA ALA A 318 17.10 14.88 -2.68
C ALA A 318 17.95 16.05 -3.14
N ALA A 319 17.85 17.18 -2.45
CA ALA A 319 18.76 18.29 -2.72
C ALA A 319 20.15 17.74 -2.41
N ASP A 320 21.01 17.77 -3.42
CA ASP A 320 22.42 17.42 -3.35
C ASP A 320 23.14 18.17 -2.20
#